data_9c2747e51744a0e095f80688ac714259
#
_entry.id   9c2747e51744a0e095f80688ac714259
#
_cell.length_a   1.000
_cell.length_b   1.000
_cell.length_c   1.000
_cell.angle_alpha   90.00
_cell.angle_beta   90.00
_cell.angle_gamma   90.00
#
_symmetry.space_group_name_H-M   'P 1'
#
loop_
_entity.id
_entity.type
_entity.pdbx_description
1 polymer ?
#
loop_
_entity_poly.entity_id
_entity_poly.type
_entity_poly.pdbx_seq_one_letter_code
_entity_poly.pdbx_strand_id
1 'polypeptide(L)'
;NHYCMGKMSYPENLDKPSRTITATKSGTSREALVYRSEYNRKGDGEYRTPTIREAASIMGFPFTHQFLGSINSKWRLVGNAVCPSVSRALASEVLTQLEIKHSNRLKLIKKSNIENVNNLNTFKERNFDKQPKRNRNSRFRRHPLKEGNMTVTLSNYDIENNTKTLDYWFTSIQYGTGVNFKNQKVEDDYYKIIEPTIAKLKEGKKYIKIINNGFTDKIGSSEELQKYYELQVSNGSTLEPTELVEEVNKIINQITFEQIDFEQNEEVIFKYKRKVPLKQLFALYAINKISSIANKKNYE
;
A
#
# COMPACT_ATOMS: atom_id res chain seq x y z
N ASN A 1 -12.87 7.04 -5.02
CA ASN A 1 -13.07 8.49 -4.85
C ASN A 1 -12.60 8.91 -3.46
N HIS A 2 -11.38 9.41 -3.37
CA HIS A 2 -10.87 9.98 -2.13
C HIS A 2 -11.38 11.41 -2.00
N TYR A 3 -12.12 11.74 -0.95
CA TYR A 3 -12.78 13.04 -0.80
C TYR A 3 -11.81 14.23 -0.85
N CYS A 4 -10.55 14.04 -0.43
CA CYS A 4 -9.50 15.05 -0.50
C CYS A 4 -8.89 15.22 -1.92
N MET A 5 -9.18 14.34 -2.86
CA MET A 5 -8.60 14.36 -4.21
C MET A 5 -9.33 15.30 -5.17
N GLY A 6 -10.54 15.74 -4.81
CA GLY A 6 -11.35 16.60 -5.66
C GLY A 6 -11.70 15.97 -7.01
N LYS A 7 -12.07 16.79 -7.97
CA LYS A 7 -12.31 16.35 -9.35
C LYS A 7 -10.97 16.23 -10.09
N MET A 8 -10.34 15.06 -10.04
CA MET A 8 -9.20 14.74 -10.92
C MET A 8 -9.70 14.45 -12.32
N SER A 9 -8.94 14.88 -13.33
CA SER A 9 -9.07 14.34 -14.67
C SER A 9 -8.60 12.88 -14.65
N TYR A 10 -9.45 11.94 -15.03
CA TYR A 10 -9.20 10.52 -14.90
C TYR A 10 -10.04 9.72 -15.90
N PRO A 11 -9.44 8.89 -16.74
CA PRO A 11 -8.00 8.84 -17.04
C PRO A 11 -7.49 10.11 -17.73
N GLU A 12 -6.15 10.24 -17.85
CA GLU A 12 -5.54 11.32 -18.64
C GLU A 12 -6.03 11.30 -20.09
N ASN A 13 -6.33 12.48 -20.61
CA ASN A 13 -6.65 12.63 -22.03
C ASN A 13 -5.35 12.72 -22.85
N LEU A 14 -5.08 11.72 -23.67
CA LEU A 14 -3.86 11.65 -24.48
C LEU A 14 -3.83 12.66 -25.64
N ASP A 15 -4.97 13.22 -26.02
CA ASP A 15 -5.09 14.22 -27.10
C ASP A 15 -4.87 15.66 -26.60
N LYS A 16 -4.58 15.82 -25.31
CA LYS A 16 -4.30 17.12 -24.69
C LYS A 16 -2.89 17.16 -24.10
N PRO A 17 -2.30 18.35 -23.93
CA PRO A 17 -1.05 18.50 -23.20
C PRO A 17 -1.13 17.86 -21.81
N SER A 18 -0.06 17.18 -21.41
CA SER A 18 0.01 16.56 -20.10
C SER A 18 -0.07 17.59 -18.97
N ARG A 19 -0.65 17.19 -17.88
CA ARG A 19 -0.55 17.97 -16.64
C ARG A 19 0.89 17.99 -16.11
N THR A 20 1.17 18.84 -15.16
CA THR A 20 2.48 18.97 -14.52
C THR A 20 3.02 17.64 -14.01
N ILE A 21 4.25 17.31 -14.37
CA ILE A 21 4.98 16.19 -13.82
C ILE A 21 5.52 16.60 -12.44
N THR A 22 5.04 15.94 -11.40
CA THR A 22 5.49 16.21 -10.02
C THR A 22 6.69 15.36 -9.61
N ALA A 23 7.46 15.84 -8.64
CA ALA A 23 8.64 15.15 -8.12
C ALA A 23 8.34 13.88 -7.32
N THR A 24 7.07 13.61 -7.04
CA THR A 24 6.64 12.44 -6.27
C THR A 24 5.76 11.54 -7.11
N LYS A 25 6.16 10.26 -7.18
CA LYS A 25 5.30 9.19 -7.70
C LYS A 25 4.35 8.73 -6.60
N SER A 26 3.39 9.55 -6.26
CA SER A 26 2.32 9.13 -5.35
C SER A 26 1.06 8.89 -6.18
N GLY A 27 0.65 7.64 -6.30
CA GLY A 27 -0.64 7.28 -6.93
C GLY A 27 -1.85 7.79 -6.16
N THR A 28 -1.61 8.42 -5.01
CA THR A 28 -2.63 8.98 -4.12
C THR A 28 -2.66 10.51 -4.14
N SER A 29 -1.73 11.18 -4.84
CA SER A 29 -1.74 12.63 -4.94
C SER A 29 -2.71 13.11 -6.03
N ARG A 30 -3.28 14.29 -5.82
CA ARG A 30 -4.19 14.95 -6.78
C ARG A 30 -3.55 15.16 -8.15
N GLU A 31 -2.25 15.35 -8.18
CA GLU A 31 -1.44 15.60 -9.39
C GLU A 31 -0.95 14.29 -10.05
N ALA A 32 -1.30 13.13 -9.51
CA ALA A 32 -0.90 11.86 -10.11
C ALA A 32 -1.48 11.72 -11.52
N LEU A 33 -0.60 11.42 -12.47
CA LEU A 33 -1.00 11.06 -13.83
C LEU A 33 -1.42 9.59 -13.85
N VAL A 34 -2.59 9.32 -14.43
CA VAL A 34 -3.12 7.97 -14.51
C VAL A 34 -3.61 7.71 -15.94
N TYR A 35 -3.03 6.72 -16.57
CA TYR A 35 -3.35 6.30 -17.93
C TYR A 35 -4.13 5.00 -17.94
N ARG A 36 -4.87 4.74 -19.00
CA ARG A 36 -5.40 3.39 -19.25
C ARG A 36 -4.25 2.43 -19.48
N SER A 37 -4.36 1.23 -18.94
CA SER A 37 -3.40 0.16 -19.22
C SER A 37 -3.66 -0.39 -20.62
N GLU A 38 -2.61 -0.51 -21.41
CA GLU A 38 -2.68 -1.16 -22.74
C GLU A 38 -2.63 -2.69 -22.62
N TYR A 39 -2.30 -3.20 -21.43
CA TYR A 39 -2.12 -4.62 -21.17
C TYR A 39 -3.17 -5.13 -20.20
N ASN A 40 -3.94 -6.10 -20.64
CA ASN A 40 -4.92 -6.79 -19.80
C ASN A 40 -4.19 -7.84 -18.95
N ARG A 41 -3.51 -7.39 -17.87
CA ARG A 41 -2.84 -8.27 -16.92
C ARG A 41 -3.78 -8.64 -15.79
N LYS A 42 -3.84 -9.91 -15.46
CA LYS A 42 -4.61 -10.36 -14.30
C LYS A 42 -4.07 -9.69 -13.04
N GLY A 43 -4.93 -8.92 -12.36
CA GLY A 43 -4.58 -8.18 -11.15
C GLY A 43 -4.03 -6.76 -11.34
N ASP A 44 -3.75 -6.32 -12.59
CA ASP A 44 -3.17 -5.00 -12.87
C ASP A 44 -4.21 -3.87 -12.95
N GLY A 45 -5.47 -4.15 -12.88
CA GLY A 45 -6.49 -3.14 -13.11
C GLY A 45 -6.40 -2.51 -14.51
N GLU A 46 -7.38 -1.68 -14.86
CA GLU A 46 -7.46 -1.02 -16.16
C GLU A 46 -6.55 0.21 -16.28
N TYR A 47 -5.81 0.57 -15.23
CA TYR A 47 -5.12 1.85 -15.13
C TYR A 47 -3.71 1.70 -14.56
N ARG A 48 -2.81 2.58 -15.01
CA ARG A 48 -1.43 2.62 -14.58
C ARG A 48 -0.92 4.05 -14.42
N THR A 49 0.09 4.24 -13.61
CA THR A 49 0.89 5.47 -13.60
C THR A 49 1.97 5.43 -14.68
N PRO A 50 2.45 6.57 -15.18
CA PRO A 50 3.52 6.59 -16.18
C PRO A 50 4.82 6.00 -15.63
N THR A 51 5.62 5.47 -16.52
CA THR A 51 7.00 5.10 -16.22
C THR A 51 7.87 6.35 -16.13
N ILE A 52 9.06 6.23 -15.53
CA ILE A 52 10.04 7.34 -15.48
C ILE A 52 10.42 7.79 -16.89
N ARG A 53 10.51 6.86 -17.84
CA ARG A 53 10.85 7.17 -19.22
C ARG A 53 9.75 7.99 -19.91
N GLU A 54 8.49 7.61 -19.73
CA GLU A 54 7.36 8.37 -20.24
C GLU A 54 7.30 9.77 -19.63
N ALA A 55 7.46 9.89 -18.31
CA ALA A 55 7.50 11.18 -17.63
C ALA A 55 8.68 12.06 -18.13
N ALA A 56 9.85 11.48 -18.33
CA ALA A 56 11.01 12.18 -18.88
C ALA A 56 10.76 12.64 -20.32
N SER A 57 10.12 11.82 -21.15
CA SER A 57 9.76 12.18 -22.53
C SER A 57 8.74 13.32 -22.56
N ILE A 58 7.74 13.29 -21.70
CA ILE A 58 6.75 14.38 -21.55
C ILE A 58 7.46 15.69 -21.15
N MET A 59 8.46 15.60 -20.26
CA MET A 59 9.28 16.76 -19.87
C MET A 59 10.27 17.22 -20.96
N GLY A 60 10.35 16.52 -22.09
CA GLY A 60 11.23 16.87 -23.20
C GLY A 60 12.70 16.47 -23.01
N PHE A 61 13.00 15.54 -22.11
CA PHE A 61 14.35 14.98 -22.01
C PHE A 61 14.66 14.13 -23.26
N PRO A 62 15.91 14.20 -23.77
CA PRO A 62 16.34 13.31 -24.83
C PRO A 62 16.14 11.85 -24.45
N PHE A 63 15.72 11.03 -25.41
CA PHE A 63 15.46 9.60 -25.15
C PHE A 63 16.68 8.85 -24.64
N THR A 64 17.87 9.31 -24.97
CA THR A 64 19.15 8.77 -24.53
C THR A 64 19.55 9.21 -23.12
N HIS A 65 18.85 10.21 -22.53
CA HIS A 65 19.16 10.69 -21.20
C HIS A 65 18.83 9.63 -20.16
N GLN A 66 19.79 9.34 -19.28
CA GLN A 66 19.62 8.32 -18.23
C GLN A 66 19.58 8.96 -16.86
N PHE A 67 18.66 8.46 -16.05
CA PHE A 67 18.52 8.84 -14.64
C PHE A 67 19.08 7.73 -13.78
N LEU A 68 20.01 8.03 -12.91
CA LEU A 68 20.63 7.08 -11.98
C LEU A 68 19.95 7.13 -10.59
N GLY A 69 20.08 6.05 -9.84
CA GLY A 69 19.56 5.95 -8.48
C GLY A 69 18.26 5.16 -8.35
N SER A 70 17.63 5.26 -7.18
CA SER A 70 16.37 4.59 -6.88
C SER A 70 15.21 5.15 -7.72
N ILE A 71 14.10 4.41 -7.82
CA ILE A 71 12.89 4.87 -8.51
C ILE A 71 12.44 6.24 -7.97
N ASN A 72 12.44 6.44 -6.67
CA ASN A 72 12.03 7.69 -6.05
C ASN A 72 13.00 8.83 -6.39
N SER A 73 14.32 8.57 -6.41
CA SER A 73 15.32 9.54 -6.82
C SER A 73 15.15 9.94 -8.28
N LYS A 74 14.91 8.99 -9.17
CA LYS A 74 14.64 9.24 -10.60
C LYS A 74 13.41 10.10 -10.80
N TRP A 75 12.33 9.84 -10.05
CA TRP A 75 11.12 10.69 -10.09
C TRP A 75 11.39 12.11 -9.63
N ARG A 76 12.17 12.29 -8.55
CA ARG A 76 12.58 13.62 -8.09
C ARG A 76 13.40 14.36 -9.12
N LEU A 77 14.31 13.68 -9.78
CA LEU A 77 15.13 14.28 -10.85
C LEU A 77 14.27 14.77 -12.01
N VAL A 78 13.32 13.95 -12.47
CA VAL A 78 12.43 14.32 -13.57
C VAL A 78 11.48 15.44 -13.16
N GLY A 79 10.81 15.31 -12.01
CA GLY A 79 9.76 16.26 -11.61
C GLY A 79 10.28 17.61 -11.11
N ASN A 80 11.52 17.68 -10.60
CA ASN A 80 12.16 18.94 -10.20
C ASN A 80 12.89 19.64 -11.36
N ALA A 81 13.03 18.98 -12.49
CA ALA A 81 13.72 19.56 -13.63
C ALA A 81 12.88 20.64 -14.31
N VAL A 82 13.54 21.64 -14.81
CA VAL A 82 12.96 22.54 -15.85
C VAL A 82 13.01 21.81 -17.19
N CYS A 83 11.93 21.88 -17.95
CA CYS A 83 11.90 21.27 -19.29
C CYS A 83 13.10 21.71 -20.12
N PRO A 84 13.89 20.80 -20.70
CA PRO A 84 15.07 21.15 -21.48
C PRO A 84 14.82 22.13 -22.62
N SER A 85 13.66 22.05 -23.27
CA SER A 85 13.25 22.98 -24.31
C SER A 85 13.03 24.41 -23.78
N VAL A 86 12.40 24.54 -22.61
CA VAL A 86 12.17 25.83 -21.93
C VAL A 86 13.50 26.41 -21.47
N SER A 87 14.35 25.59 -20.81
CA SER A 87 15.69 26.02 -20.39
C SER A 87 16.53 26.50 -21.57
N ARG A 88 16.45 25.80 -22.70
CA ARG A 88 17.16 26.20 -23.94
C ARG A 88 16.66 27.52 -24.48
N ALA A 89 15.35 27.72 -24.55
CA ALA A 89 14.75 28.95 -25.03
C ALA A 89 15.17 30.16 -24.17
N LEU A 90 15.06 30.01 -22.84
CA LEU A 90 15.48 31.04 -21.88
C LEU A 90 16.98 31.35 -22.00
N ALA A 91 17.83 30.32 -22.06
CA ALA A 91 19.26 30.51 -22.22
C ALA A 91 19.60 31.20 -23.55
N SER A 92 18.91 30.82 -24.61
CA SER A 92 19.13 31.49 -25.94
C SER A 92 18.74 32.95 -25.88
N GLU A 93 17.64 33.30 -25.23
CA GLU A 93 17.22 34.70 -25.07
C GLU A 93 18.22 35.50 -24.24
N VAL A 94 18.67 34.98 -23.11
CA VAL A 94 19.71 35.61 -22.27
C VAL A 94 20.99 35.85 -23.07
N LEU A 95 21.46 34.87 -23.88
CA LEU A 95 22.63 35.01 -24.70
C LEU A 95 22.44 36.08 -25.78
N THR A 96 21.28 36.18 -26.36
CA THR A 96 20.92 37.21 -27.33
C THR A 96 20.97 38.61 -26.71
N GLN A 97 20.37 38.77 -25.51
CA GLN A 97 20.38 40.04 -24.77
C GLN A 97 21.78 40.48 -24.34
N LEU A 98 22.66 39.52 -24.05
CA LEU A 98 24.04 39.77 -23.70
C LEU A 98 24.99 39.88 -24.91
N GLU A 99 24.47 39.83 -26.13
CA GLU A 99 25.22 39.82 -27.38
C GLU A 99 26.32 38.74 -27.48
N ILE A 100 26.14 37.64 -26.75
CA ILE A 100 27.07 36.51 -26.72
C ILE A 100 26.76 35.55 -27.86
N LYS A 101 27.72 35.41 -28.78
CA LYS A 101 27.64 34.41 -29.86
C LYS A 101 27.80 33.01 -29.25
N HIS A 102 26.76 32.19 -29.34
CA HIS A 102 26.86 30.80 -28.90
C HIS A 102 27.02 29.84 -30.10
N SER A 103 27.78 28.78 -29.90
CA SER A 103 27.89 27.73 -30.89
C SER A 103 26.70 26.75 -30.74
N ASN A 104 25.94 26.56 -31.79
CA ASN A 104 24.87 25.54 -31.84
C ASN A 104 25.42 24.10 -31.94
N ARG A 105 26.75 23.92 -31.92
CA ARG A 105 27.35 22.59 -31.98
C ARG A 105 27.28 21.94 -30.63
N LEU A 106 26.38 20.98 -30.51
CA LEU A 106 26.45 19.97 -29.44
C LEU A 106 27.81 19.27 -29.58
N LYS A 107 28.71 19.49 -28.61
CA LYS A 107 29.93 18.70 -28.50
C LYS A 107 29.51 17.26 -28.15
N LEU A 108 29.47 16.39 -29.14
CA LEU A 108 29.32 14.96 -28.89
C LEU A 108 30.47 14.51 -28.02
N ILE A 109 30.13 13.91 -26.86
CA ILE A 109 31.11 13.27 -25.99
C ILE A 109 31.77 12.17 -26.84
N LYS A 110 33.11 12.22 -26.96
CA LYS A 110 33.86 11.19 -27.67
C LYS A 110 33.62 9.87 -26.96
N LYS A 111 33.45 8.79 -27.72
CA LYS A 111 33.17 7.43 -27.20
C LYS A 111 34.23 6.97 -26.15
N SER A 112 35.46 7.49 -26.25
CA SER A 112 36.54 7.26 -25.28
C SER A 112 36.34 7.90 -23.91
N ASN A 113 35.43 8.86 -23.76
CA ASN A 113 35.16 9.55 -22.50
C ASN A 113 33.87 9.00 -21.82
N ILE A 114 33.26 8.00 -22.38
CA ILE A 114 32.20 7.26 -21.73
C ILE A 114 32.89 6.26 -20.82
N GLU A 115 33.05 6.64 -19.54
CA GLU A 115 33.47 5.69 -18.51
C GLU A 115 32.65 4.43 -18.62
N ASN A 116 33.34 3.30 -18.45
CA ASN A 116 32.82 1.96 -18.65
C ASN A 116 31.42 1.79 -18.08
N VAL A 117 30.44 1.77 -18.95
CA VAL A 117 29.01 1.60 -18.65
C VAL A 117 28.73 0.20 -18.06
N ASN A 118 29.75 -0.65 -17.92
CA ASN A 118 29.66 -2.00 -17.35
C ASN A 118 29.21 -2.02 -15.89
N ASN A 119 29.26 -0.88 -15.17
CA ASN A 119 28.70 -0.73 -13.83
C ASN A 119 27.27 -0.19 -13.78
N LEU A 120 26.67 0.18 -14.92
CA LEU A 120 25.24 0.37 -14.97
C LEU A 120 24.60 -0.99 -14.73
N ASN A 121 23.95 -1.14 -13.60
CA ASN A 121 23.13 -2.33 -13.32
C ASN A 121 22.36 -2.66 -14.58
N THR A 122 22.85 -3.68 -15.29
CA THR A 122 22.19 -4.19 -16.49
C THR A 122 20.74 -4.39 -16.13
N PHE A 123 19.85 -3.90 -16.98
CA PHE A 123 18.43 -4.19 -16.88
C PHE A 123 18.30 -5.71 -16.80
N LYS A 124 18.13 -6.24 -15.59
CA LYS A 124 17.71 -7.62 -15.46
C LYS A 124 16.27 -7.63 -15.97
N GLU A 125 16.06 -8.27 -17.11
CA GLU A 125 14.71 -8.59 -17.55
C GLU A 125 13.99 -9.23 -16.36
N ARG A 126 12.99 -8.55 -15.83
CA ARG A 126 12.12 -9.16 -14.86
C ARG A 126 11.26 -10.14 -15.63
N ASN A 127 11.48 -11.40 -15.38
CA ASN A 127 10.60 -12.43 -15.88
C ASN A 127 9.27 -12.29 -15.13
N PHE A 128 8.26 -11.69 -15.77
CA PHE A 128 6.97 -11.38 -15.18
C PHE A 128 6.10 -12.63 -14.96
N ASP A 129 6.52 -13.80 -15.42
CA ASP A 129 5.81 -15.05 -15.21
C ASP A 129 5.91 -15.57 -13.76
N LYS A 130 6.80 -15.01 -12.97
CA LYS A 130 6.91 -15.30 -11.54
C LYS A 130 6.67 -14.04 -10.75
N GLN A 131 5.70 -14.07 -9.85
CA GLN A 131 5.50 -13.00 -8.91
C GLN A 131 6.79 -12.74 -8.12
N PRO A 132 7.24 -11.47 -7.99
CA PRO A 132 8.43 -11.18 -7.24
C PRO A 132 8.21 -11.53 -5.77
N LYS A 133 9.05 -12.43 -5.24
CA LYS A 133 9.06 -12.71 -3.80
C LYS A 133 9.34 -11.43 -3.03
N ARG A 134 8.56 -11.16 -2.01
CA ARG A 134 8.89 -10.09 -1.08
C ARG A 134 10.16 -10.45 -0.34
N ASN A 135 11.06 -9.47 -0.22
CA ASN A 135 12.28 -9.68 0.57
C ASN A 135 11.85 -9.94 2.02
N ARG A 136 12.42 -10.97 2.67
CA ARG A 136 12.22 -11.25 4.11
C ARG A 136 12.50 -10.03 4.99
N ASN A 137 13.40 -9.15 4.55
CA ASN A 137 13.70 -7.88 5.20
C ASN A 137 12.80 -6.73 4.75
N SER A 138 11.80 -6.96 3.88
CA SER A 138 10.89 -5.91 3.49
C SER A 138 10.09 -5.42 4.69
N ARG A 139 9.73 -4.14 4.63
CA ARG A 139 8.92 -3.52 5.67
C ARG A 139 7.64 -4.33 5.86
N PHE A 140 7.35 -4.72 7.11
CA PHE A 140 6.10 -5.39 7.43
C PHE A 140 4.91 -4.60 6.89
N ARG A 141 3.93 -5.28 6.33
CA ARG A 141 2.64 -4.68 6.02
C ARG A 141 1.65 -5.04 7.11
N ARG A 142 0.89 -4.05 7.46
CA ARG A 142 -0.30 -4.20 8.27
C ARG A 142 -1.46 -4.46 7.32
N HIS A 143 -2.33 -5.38 7.70
CA HIS A 143 -3.60 -5.63 7.03
C HIS A 143 -4.70 -4.97 7.87
N PRO A 144 -5.02 -3.68 7.62
CA PRO A 144 -5.88 -2.89 8.49
C PRO A 144 -7.35 -2.99 8.08
N LEU A 145 -8.22 -3.03 9.08
CA LEU A 145 -9.62 -2.70 8.96
C LEU A 145 -9.88 -1.41 9.74
N LYS A 146 -10.15 -0.33 9.03
CA LYS A 146 -10.25 1.02 9.60
C LYS A 146 -11.70 1.50 9.67
N GLU A 147 -12.08 2.08 10.80
CA GLU A 147 -13.32 2.82 10.98
C GLU A 147 -13.06 4.08 11.80
N GLY A 148 -13.32 5.24 11.21
CA GLY A 148 -13.03 6.52 11.85
C GLY A 148 -11.56 6.65 12.27
N ASN A 149 -11.33 6.92 13.56
CA ASN A 149 -10.00 7.07 14.15
C ASN A 149 -9.45 5.78 14.76
N MET A 150 -10.13 4.66 14.55
CA MET A 150 -9.73 3.36 15.08
C MET A 150 -9.41 2.39 13.95
N THR A 151 -8.39 1.56 14.14
CA THR A 151 -7.97 0.55 13.16
C THR A 151 -7.64 -0.73 13.89
N VAL A 152 -8.27 -1.83 13.50
CA VAL A 152 -7.85 -3.19 13.88
C VAL A 152 -6.96 -3.74 12.79
N THR A 153 -5.89 -4.40 13.17
CA THR A 153 -4.83 -4.80 12.22
C THR A 153 -4.39 -6.24 12.47
N LEU A 154 -4.30 -7.02 11.40
CA LEU A 154 -3.56 -8.27 11.37
C LEU A 154 -2.13 -7.98 10.90
N SER A 155 -1.12 -8.47 11.61
CA SER A 155 0.29 -8.14 11.33
C SER A 155 1.23 -9.26 11.79
N ASN A 156 2.33 -9.44 11.07
CA ASN A 156 3.46 -10.26 11.47
C ASN A 156 4.55 -9.46 12.21
N TYR A 157 4.16 -8.37 12.85
CA TYR A 157 5.06 -7.50 13.58
C TYR A 157 4.62 -7.35 15.03
N ASP A 158 5.49 -7.75 15.94
CA ASP A 158 5.29 -7.56 17.39
C ASP A 158 5.59 -6.11 17.76
N ILE A 159 4.54 -5.39 18.15
CA ILE A 159 4.64 -3.97 18.48
C ILE A 159 5.36 -3.76 19.82
N GLU A 160 5.22 -4.69 20.75
CA GLU A 160 5.80 -4.57 22.08
C GLU A 160 7.30 -4.81 22.04
N ASN A 161 7.73 -5.82 21.29
CA ASN A 161 9.14 -6.17 21.15
C ASN A 161 9.83 -5.47 19.97
N ASN A 162 9.09 -4.71 19.17
CA ASN A 162 9.56 -4.01 17.99
C ASN A 162 10.29 -4.93 17.00
N THR A 163 9.81 -6.16 16.84
CA THR A 163 10.43 -7.20 16.01
C THR A 163 9.47 -7.77 14.99
N LYS A 164 10.01 -8.24 13.88
CA LYS A 164 9.27 -9.04 12.91
C LYS A 164 9.32 -10.51 13.33
N THR A 165 8.19 -11.17 13.18
CA THR A 165 8.10 -12.61 13.31
C THR A 165 7.85 -13.22 11.92
N LEU A 166 8.41 -14.38 11.65
CA LEU A 166 8.23 -15.07 10.38
C LEU A 166 7.12 -16.11 10.43
N ASP A 167 6.79 -16.52 11.63
CA ASP A 167 5.95 -17.67 11.94
C ASP A 167 4.85 -17.36 12.96
N TYR A 168 4.66 -16.09 13.27
CA TYR A 168 3.66 -15.66 14.24
C TYR A 168 2.92 -14.40 13.82
N TRP A 169 1.59 -14.39 13.94
CA TRP A 169 0.74 -13.28 13.57
C TRP A 169 0.05 -12.67 14.78
N PHE A 170 -0.08 -11.36 14.78
CA PHE A 170 -0.61 -10.57 15.88
C PHE A 170 -1.81 -9.78 15.46
N THR A 171 -2.73 -9.60 16.39
CA THR A 171 -3.77 -8.58 16.29
C THR A 171 -3.36 -7.36 17.07
N SER A 172 -3.55 -6.17 16.50
CA SER A 172 -3.34 -4.92 17.20
C SER A 172 -4.45 -3.92 16.93
N ILE A 173 -4.65 -3.01 17.89
CA ILE A 173 -5.59 -1.89 17.78
C ILE A 173 -4.82 -0.59 17.79
N GLN A 174 -5.18 0.29 16.86
CA GLN A 174 -4.61 1.62 16.73
C GLN A 174 -5.73 2.65 16.83
N TYR A 175 -5.54 3.68 17.63
CA TYR A 175 -6.52 4.72 17.84
C TYR A 175 -5.87 6.04 18.24
N GLY A 176 -6.62 7.14 18.10
CA GLY A 176 -6.16 8.48 18.38
C GLY A 176 -5.43 9.14 17.21
N THR A 177 -5.01 10.38 17.40
CA THR A 177 -4.34 11.22 16.39
C THR A 177 -3.16 11.96 17.02
N GLY A 178 -2.11 12.19 16.24
CA GLY A 178 -0.95 12.96 16.68
C GLY A 178 -0.30 12.37 17.95
N VAL A 179 -0.06 13.20 18.94
CA VAL A 179 0.56 12.81 20.23
C VAL A 179 -0.30 11.85 21.07
N ASN A 180 -1.60 11.79 20.78
CA ASN A 180 -2.55 10.88 21.44
C ASN A 180 -2.69 9.54 20.70
N PHE A 181 -1.90 9.30 19.67
CA PHE A 181 -1.90 8.03 18.97
C PHE A 181 -1.42 6.90 19.88
N LYS A 182 -2.22 5.85 19.96
CA LYS A 182 -1.92 4.64 20.73
C LYS A 182 -1.97 3.44 19.79
N ASN A 183 -1.07 2.51 20.04
CA ASN A 183 -0.99 1.23 19.35
C ASN A 183 -0.84 0.15 20.40
N GLN A 184 -1.79 -0.79 20.45
CA GLN A 184 -1.86 -1.82 21.49
C GLN A 184 -1.97 -3.19 20.84
N LYS A 185 -1.12 -4.10 21.28
CA LYS A 185 -1.23 -5.51 20.94
C LYS A 185 -2.43 -6.11 21.69
N VAL A 186 -3.14 -6.99 21.03
CA VAL A 186 -4.26 -7.76 21.58
C VAL A 186 -3.74 -9.16 21.88
N GLU A 187 -4.05 -9.65 23.07
CA GLU A 187 -3.65 -10.98 23.49
C GLU A 187 -4.31 -12.07 22.63
N ASP A 188 -3.64 -13.20 22.54
CA ASP A 188 -4.20 -14.35 21.83
C ASP A 188 -5.48 -14.83 22.54
N ASP A 189 -6.39 -15.41 21.75
CA ASP A 189 -7.69 -15.86 22.24
C ASP A 189 -8.59 -14.76 22.87
N TYR A 190 -8.23 -13.49 22.75
CA TYR A 190 -9.04 -12.39 23.26
C TYR A 190 -10.47 -12.40 22.68
N TYR A 191 -10.63 -12.91 21.46
CA TYR A 191 -11.94 -13.09 20.83
C TYR A 191 -12.90 -13.91 21.72
N LYS A 192 -12.41 -14.85 22.54
CA LYS A 192 -13.24 -15.62 23.48
C LYS A 192 -13.82 -14.75 24.59
N ILE A 193 -13.08 -13.72 25.00
CA ILE A 193 -13.49 -12.77 26.05
C ILE A 193 -14.60 -11.85 25.50
N ILE A 194 -14.52 -11.42 24.27
CA ILE A 194 -15.51 -10.50 23.68
C ILE A 194 -16.71 -11.21 23.04
N GLU A 195 -16.60 -12.51 22.75
CA GLU A 195 -17.68 -13.30 22.13
C GLU A 195 -19.02 -13.20 22.88
N PRO A 196 -19.09 -13.35 24.23
CA PRO A 196 -20.36 -13.22 24.96
C PRO A 196 -20.98 -11.82 24.82
N THR A 197 -20.15 -10.79 24.70
CA THR A 197 -20.59 -9.42 24.50
C THR A 197 -21.18 -9.22 23.13
N ILE A 198 -20.49 -9.71 22.10
CA ILE A 198 -20.99 -9.69 20.71
C ILE A 198 -22.30 -10.49 20.61
N ALA A 199 -22.40 -11.64 21.26
CA ALA A 199 -23.59 -12.49 21.23
C ALA A 199 -24.87 -11.83 21.79
N LYS A 200 -24.73 -10.79 22.61
CA LYS A 200 -25.85 -10.00 23.15
C LYS A 200 -26.35 -8.93 22.18
N LEU A 201 -25.56 -8.59 21.17
CA LEU A 201 -25.91 -7.59 20.17
C LEU A 201 -26.90 -8.16 19.13
N LYS A 202 -27.76 -7.33 18.56
CA LYS A 202 -28.85 -7.71 17.64
C LYS A 202 -28.42 -8.70 16.55
N GLU A 203 -27.32 -8.45 15.85
CA GLU A 203 -26.82 -9.32 14.79
C GLU A 203 -25.60 -10.17 15.22
N GLY A 204 -25.24 -10.11 16.50
CA GLY A 204 -24.00 -10.70 17.01
C GLY A 204 -23.96 -12.22 16.89
N LYS A 205 -25.04 -12.91 17.26
CA LYS A 205 -25.12 -14.38 17.14
C LYS A 205 -25.00 -14.83 15.68
N LYS A 206 -25.63 -14.10 14.75
CA LYS A 206 -25.55 -14.37 13.31
C LYS A 206 -24.11 -14.19 12.80
N TYR A 207 -23.46 -13.11 13.22
CA TYR A 207 -22.06 -12.84 12.90
C TYR A 207 -21.13 -13.95 13.38
N ILE A 208 -21.22 -14.31 14.67
CA ILE A 208 -20.42 -15.39 15.27
C ILE A 208 -20.64 -16.70 14.49
N LYS A 209 -21.89 -17.01 14.12
CA LYS A 209 -22.20 -18.20 13.34
C LYS A 209 -21.54 -18.17 11.96
N ILE A 210 -21.58 -17.03 11.25
CA ILE A 210 -20.93 -16.89 9.95
C ILE A 210 -19.42 -17.07 10.06
N ILE A 211 -18.79 -16.42 11.05
CA ILE A 211 -17.35 -16.56 11.27
C ILE A 211 -16.97 -17.99 11.62
N ASN A 212 -17.76 -18.69 12.44
CA ASN A 212 -17.45 -20.05 12.88
C ASN A 212 -17.74 -21.11 11.80
N ASN A 213 -18.62 -20.82 10.85
CA ASN A 213 -19.03 -21.76 9.82
C ASN A 213 -18.42 -21.39 8.47
N GLY A 214 -17.34 -22.04 8.11
CA GLY A 214 -16.71 -21.93 6.79
C GLY A 214 -15.68 -20.80 6.63
N PHE A 215 -15.75 -19.70 7.42
CA PHE A 215 -14.71 -18.69 7.36
C PHE A 215 -13.42 -19.15 8.04
N THR A 216 -13.53 -19.82 9.21
CA THR A 216 -12.36 -20.36 9.95
C THR A 216 -11.60 -21.41 9.15
N ASP A 217 -12.26 -22.12 8.24
CA ASP A 217 -11.63 -23.13 7.37
C ASP A 217 -10.69 -22.50 6.33
N LYS A 218 -10.92 -21.23 6.01
CA LYS A 218 -10.07 -20.45 5.09
C LYS A 218 -8.77 -19.94 5.72
N ILE A 219 -8.59 -20.11 7.04
CA ILE A 219 -7.42 -19.62 7.77
C ILE A 219 -6.35 -20.70 7.74
N GLY A 220 -5.23 -20.43 7.09
CA GLY A 220 -4.05 -21.27 7.08
C GLY A 220 -3.25 -21.19 8.40
N SER A 221 -2.17 -21.99 8.52
CA SER A 221 -1.21 -21.83 9.60
C SER A 221 -0.46 -20.49 9.50
N SER A 222 0.19 -20.04 10.56
CA SER A 222 0.93 -18.79 10.54
C SER A 222 2.11 -18.85 9.54
N GLU A 223 2.71 -20.02 9.30
CA GLU A 223 3.72 -20.22 8.25
C GLU A 223 3.10 -20.10 6.85
N GLU A 224 1.91 -20.66 6.63
CA GLU A 224 1.19 -20.50 5.37
C GLU A 224 0.82 -19.05 5.11
N LEU A 225 0.30 -18.34 6.11
CA LEU A 225 0.01 -16.91 6.00
C LEU A 225 1.26 -16.10 5.65
N GLN A 226 2.41 -16.42 6.25
CA GLN A 226 3.68 -15.79 5.91
C GLN A 226 4.10 -16.09 4.47
N LYS A 227 3.97 -17.33 4.04
CA LYS A 227 4.26 -17.76 2.67
C LYS A 227 3.37 -17.03 1.66
N TYR A 228 2.07 -16.95 1.91
CA TYR A 228 1.14 -16.24 1.03
C TYR A 228 1.41 -14.73 1.03
N TYR A 229 1.72 -14.16 2.17
CA TYR A 229 2.16 -12.78 2.25
C TYR A 229 3.41 -12.51 1.40
N GLU A 230 4.41 -13.39 1.44
CA GLU A 230 5.64 -13.25 0.65
C GLU A 230 5.43 -13.44 -0.84
N LEU A 231 4.59 -14.39 -1.23
CA LEU A 231 4.32 -14.77 -2.62
C LEU A 231 3.15 -13.98 -3.23
N GLN A 232 2.30 -13.36 -2.42
CA GLN A 232 1.06 -12.71 -2.83
C GLN A 232 0.10 -13.67 -3.58
N VAL A 233 0.02 -14.89 -3.11
CA VAL A 233 -0.84 -15.95 -3.68
C VAL A 233 -1.53 -16.71 -2.57
N SER A 234 -2.75 -17.18 -2.83
CA SER A 234 -3.45 -18.18 -2.02
C SER A 234 -3.42 -19.52 -2.74
N ASN A 235 -3.58 -20.63 -2.01
CA ASN A 235 -3.60 -21.97 -2.61
C ASN A 235 -5.02 -22.46 -2.96
N GLY A 236 -6.02 -21.59 -2.88
CA GLY A 236 -7.42 -21.89 -3.22
C GLY A 236 -8.25 -22.45 -2.07
N SER A 237 -7.67 -23.09 -1.07
CA SER A 237 -8.38 -23.57 0.13
C SER A 237 -8.25 -22.61 1.31
N THR A 238 -7.08 -22.00 1.49
CA THR A 238 -6.79 -20.99 2.50
C THR A 238 -6.45 -19.66 1.84
N LEU A 239 -6.76 -18.55 2.51
CA LEU A 239 -6.64 -17.20 1.98
C LEU A 239 -5.37 -16.49 2.48
N GLU A 240 -4.85 -15.57 1.67
CA GLU A 240 -3.77 -14.68 2.11
C GLU A 240 -4.27 -13.67 3.16
N PRO A 241 -3.37 -13.04 3.95
CA PRO A 241 -3.77 -12.12 5.02
C PRO A 241 -4.63 -10.93 4.56
N THR A 242 -4.41 -10.38 3.36
CA THR A 242 -5.23 -9.30 2.81
C THR A 242 -6.65 -9.78 2.51
N GLU A 243 -6.76 -10.94 1.85
CA GLU A 243 -8.05 -11.53 1.49
C GLU A 243 -8.87 -11.90 2.73
N LEU A 244 -8.22 -12.41 3.78
CA LEU A 244 -8.89 -12.70 5.07
C LEU A 244 -9.50 -11.43 5.68
N VAL A 245 -8.75 -10.33 5.72
CA VAL A 245 -9.26 -9.06 6.27
C VAL A 245 -10.33 -8.45 5.38
N GLU A 246 -10.21 -8.57 4.07
CA GLU A 246 -11.25 -8.14 3.13
C GLU A 246 -12.54 -8.95 3.28
N GLU A 247 -12.43 -10.26 3.46
CA GLU A 247 -13.58 -11.13 3.69
C GLU A 247 -14.30 -10.78 5.01
N VAL A 248 -13.54 -10.52 6.08
CA VAL A 248 -14.11 -10.00 7.35
C VAL A 248 -14.87 -8.71 7.09
N ASN A 249 -14.29 -7.79 6.32
CA ASN A 249 -14.96 -6.52 5.99
C ASN A 249 -16.24 -6.72 5.18
N LYS A 250 -16.26 -7.66 4.24
CA LYS A 250 -17.47 -8.03 3.48
C LYS A 250 -18.56 -8.58 4.40
N ILE A 251 -18.18 -9.51 5.28
CA ILE A 251 -19.12 -10.10 6.26
C ILE A 251 -19.71 -9.01 7.16
N ILE A 252 -18.88 -8.11 7.68
CA ILE A 252 -19.34 -7.00 8.51
C ILE A 252 -20.29 -6.08 7.75
N ASN A 253 -20.01 -5.76 6.49
CA ASN A 253 -20.83 -4.86 5.68
C ASN A 253 -22.16 -5.49 5.25
N GLN A 254 -22.30 -6.82 5.26
CA GLN A 254 -23.55 -7.53 5.02
C GLN A 254 -24.52 -7.48 6.22
N ILE A 255 -23.98 -7.09 7.38
CA ILE A 255 -24.75 -6.98 8.62
C ILE A 255 -25.18 -5.53 8.78
N THR A 256 -26.47 -5.30 8.91
CA THR A 256 -27.00 -3.95 9.14
C THR A 256 -26.75 -3.54 10.57
N PHE A 257 -25.84 -2.57 10.77
CA PHE A 257 -25.61 -1.97 12.08
C PHE A 257 -26.41 -0.68 12.23
N GLU A 258 -27.13 -0.55 13.33
CA GLU A 258 -27.45 0.75 13.86
C GLU A 258 -26.14 1.36 14.39
N GLN A 259 -25.89 2.65 14.15
CA GLN A 259 -24.71 3.37 14.66
C GLN A 259 -24.83 3.53 16.18
N ILE A 260 -24.60 2.46 16.91
CA ILE A 260 -24.56 2.49 18.35
C ILE A 260 -23.10 2.44 18.76
N ASP A 261 -22.64 3.53 19.39
CA ASP A 261 -21.38 3.54 20.11
C ASP A 261 -21.48 2.54 21.25
N PHE A 262 -20.56 1.61 21.29
CA PHE A 262 -20.55 0.56 22.28
C PHE A 262 -19.64 0.95 23.45
N GLU A 263 -20.23 1.14 24.62
CA GLU A 263 -19.47 1.31 25.87
C GLU A 263 -19.12 -0.07 26.42
N GLN A 264 -17.84 -0.40 26.39
CA GLN A 264 -17.32 -1.59 27.03
C GLN A 264 -16.58 -1.25 28.31
N ASN A 265 -16.33 -2.28 29.14
CA ASN A 265 -15.34 -2.21 30.19
C ASN A 265 -13.96 -2.04 29.56
N GLU A 266 -13.53 -0.79 29.43
CA GLU A 266 -12.38 -0.36 28.64
C GLU A 266 -11.05 -0.83 29.23
N GLU A 267 -11.02 -1.23 30.50
CA GLU A 267 -9.84 -1.83 31.12
C GLU A 267 -9.51 -3.20 30.53
N VAL A 268 -10.52 -3.89 29.98
CA VAL A 268 -10.35 -5.22 29.39
C VAL A 268 -9.87 -5.13 27.93
N ILE A 269 -10.35 -4.14 27.16
CA ILE A 269 -10.01 -3.98 25.74
C ILE A 269 -8.88 -2.97 25.54
N PHE A 270 -8.94 -1.86 26.30
CA PHE A 270 -7.98 -0.80 26.26
C PHE A 270 -7.58 -0.41 27.67
N LYS A 271 -6.31 -0.16 27.89
CA LYS A 271 -5.81 0.42 29.15
C LYS A 271 -6.41 1.82 29.47
N TYR A 272 -7.27 2.33 28.59
CA TYR A 272 -7.88 3.66 28.68
C TYR A 272 -9.36 3.59 28.30
N LYS A 273 -10.21 4.26 29.06
CA LYS A 273 -11.65 4.37 28.81
C LYS A 273 -11.96 4.93 27.44
N ARG A 274 -12.53 4.11 26.54
CA ARG A 274 -12.88 4.51 25.18
C ARG A 274 -14.12 3.81 24.67
N LYS A 275 -14.90 4.56 23.87
CA LYS A 275 -15.98 3.97 23.08
C LYS A 275 -15.39 3.25 21.87
N VAL A 276 -15.80 2.03 21.65
CA VAL A 276 -15.40 1.22 20.51
C VAL A 276 -16.56 1.16 19.53
N PRO A 277 -16.39 1.65 18.28
CA PRO A 277 -17.42 1.51 17.26
C PRO A 277 -17.77 0.04 17.04
N LEU A 278 -19.06 -0.24 16.89
CA LEU A 278 -19.56 -1.61 16.77
C LEU A 278 -18.85 -2.40 15.66
N LYS A 279 -18.63 -1.77 14.51
CA LYS A 279 -17.88 -2.35 13.41
C LYS A 279 -16.47 -2.79 13.81
N GLN A 280 -15.79 -2.01 14.65
CA GLN A 280 -14.45 -2.34 15.13
C GLN A 280 -14.46 -3.46 16.17
N LEU A 281 -15.52 -3.60 16.95
CA LEU A 281 -15.67 -4.72 17.88
C LEU A 281 -15.80 -6.04 17.10
N PHE A 282 -16.61 -6.06 16.05
CA PHE A 282 -16.76 -7.21 15.18
C PHE A 282 -15.46 -7.53 14.42
N ALA A 283 -14.78 -6.49 13.94
CA ALA A 283 -13.47 -6.64 13.30
C ALA A 283 -12.43 -7.21 14.27
N LEU A 284 -12.40 -6.72 15.50
CA LEU A 284 -11.51 -7.22 16.54
C LEU A 284 -11.72 -8.70 16.81
N TYR A 285 -12.97 -9.11 16.94
CA TYR A 285 -13.33 -10.53 17.14
C TYR A 285 -12.77 -11.42 16.02
N ALA A 286 -13.07 -11.07 14.76
CA ALA A 286 -12.66 -11.90 13.63
C ALA A 286 -11.15 -11.88 13.40
N ILE A 287 -10.51 -10.71 13.45
CA ILE A 287 -9.08 -10.58 13.20
C ILE A 287 -8.27 -11.25 14.31
N ASN A 288 -8.69 -11.13 15.58
CA ASN A 288 -8.03 -11.83 16.67
C ASN A 288 -8.22 -13.35 16.57
N LYS A 289 -9.38 -13.79 16.09
CA LYS A 289 -9.62 -15.21 15.82
C LYS A 289 -8.73 -15.74 14.70
N ILE A 290 -8.49 -14.92 13.64
CA ILE A 290 -7.54 -15.27 12.56
C ILE A 290 -6.14 -15.50 13.13
N SER A 291 -5.59 -14.52 13.86
CA SER A 291 -4.25 -14.66 14.44
C SER A 291 -4.14 -15.84 15.40
N SER A 292 -5.12 -16.02 16.28
CA SER A 292 -5.12 -17.12 17.25
C SER A 292 -5.19 -18.51 16.60
N ILE A 293 -6.04 -18.69 15.59
CA ILE A 293 -6.14 -19.97 14.86
C ILE A 293 -4.88 -20.23 14.05
N ALA A 294 -4.39 -19.23 13.33
CA ALA A 294 -3.19 -19.38 12.50
C ALA A 294 -1.97 -19.79 13.34
N ASN A 295 -1.79 -19.14 14.51
CA ASN A 295 -0.69 -19.46 15.40
C ASN A 295 -0.80 -20.87 16.00
N LYS A 296 -2.01 -21.33 16.34
CA LYS A 296 -2.22 -22.69 16.89
C LYS A 296 -1.95 -23.79 15.88
N LYS A 297 -2.34 -23.59 14.63
CA LYS A 297 -2.11 -24.58 13.54
C LYS A 297 -0.63 -24.84 13.24
N ASN A 298 0.30 -24.04 13.75
CA ASN A 298 1.73 -24.35 13.65
C ASN A 298 2.21 -25.41 14.65
N TYR A 299 1.43 -25.66 15.70
CA TYR A 299 1.80 -26.58 16.79
C TYR A 299 1.01 -27.89 16.76
N GLU A 300 0.07 -28.01 15.82
CA GLU A 300 -0.63 -29.26 15.49
C GLU A 300 0.06 -29.97 14.30
#